data_84bba4d922ba6cd8fb6e739eea1de9ca
#
_entry.id   84bba4d922ba6cd8fb6e739eea1de9ca
#
_cell.length_a   1.000
_cell.length_b   1.000
_cell.length_c   1.000
_cell.angle_alpha   90.00
_cell.angle_beta   90.00
_cell.angle_gamma   90.00
#
_symmetry.space_group_name_H-M   'P 1'
#
loop_
_entity.id
_entity.type
_entity.pdbx_description
1 polymer ?
#
loop_
_entity_poly.entity_id
_entity_poly.type
_entity_poly.pdbx_seq_one_letter_code
_entity_poly.pdbx_strand_id
1 'polypeptide(L)'
;MKSNIFATNSRRLSAFGFAVCLVVAGFLASCGPSSDSFGKDHPIPDGMAYEIPLQEDAPAPGADIMNVESYLQLRNGVQGGVYLYSFSYPALSDGEVYLRCYEATEGIELSASRLKEASKVEVKNHTDFGPIAEGQQFTIYEGDWDDYYAARIEVWHKDAKTGVATKLMDKTYRVEGWMR
;
A
#
# COMPACT_ATOMS: atom_id res chain seq x y z
N MET A 1 -22.75 -3.60 -77.77
CA MET A 1 -22.67 -5.04 -78.19
C MET A 1 -22.64 -5.85 -76.92
N LYS A 2 -23.74 -6.57 -76.71
CA LYS A 2 -23.85 -8.00 -76.37
C LYS A 2 -22.96 -8.47 -75.19
N SER A 3 -23.38 -9.20 -74.19
CA SER A 3 -24.64 -9.93 -73.91
C SER A 3 -24.59 -10.49 -72.50
N ASN A 4 -25.75 -10.60 -71.93
CA ASN A 4 -26.11 -11.43 -70.78
C ASN A 4 -25.37 -12.75 -70.67
N ILE A 5 -25.27 -13.28 -69.43
CA ILE A 5 -25.81 -14.60 -69.12
C ILE A 5 -26.01 -14.72 -67.59
N PHE A 6 -27.26 -15.12 -67.26
CA PHE A 6 -27.75 -15.59 -65.95
C PHE A 6 -27.08 -16.95 -65.55
N ALA A 7 -26.87 -17.15 -64.28
CA ALA A 7 -26.96 -18.49 -63.70
C ALA A 7 -27.39 -18.42 -62.22
N THR A 8 -28.56 -18.89 -62.01
CA THR A 8 -29.21 -19.27 -60.77
C THR A 8 -28.62 -20.56 -60.21
N ASN A 9 -28.58 -20.69 -58.92
CA ASN A 9 -28.80 -21.84 -58.04
C ASN A 9 -27.81 -21.82 -56.89
N SER A 10 -28.12 -22.14 -55.66
CA SER A 10 -29.14 -23.04 -55.09
C SER A 10 -29.08 -22.87 -53.57
N ARG A 11 -30.24 -22.89 -53.00
CA ARG A 11 -30.46 -22.93 -51.53
C ARG A 11 -29.79 -24.15 -50.92
N ARG A 12 -28.95 -23.94 -49.89
CA ARG A 12 -28.80 -24.92 -48.82
C ARG A 12 -28.93 -24.23 -47.47
N LEU A 13 -30.07 -24.46 -46.83
CA LEU A 13 -30.25 -24.31 -45.41
C LEU A 13 -29.31 -25.30 -44.72
N SER A 14 -28.38 -24.80 -43.95
CA SER A 14 -27.73 -25.57 -42.91
C SER A 14 -28.19 -25.01 -41.59
N ALA A 15 -29.04 -25.77 -40.91
CA ALA A 15 -29.36 -25.53 -39.52
C ALA A 15 -28.13 -25.80 -38.67
N PHE A 16 -27.49 -24.73 -38.20
CA PHE A 16 -26.49 -24.82 -37.14
C PHE A 16 -27.16 -24.51 -35.83
N GLY A 17 -27.28 -25.57 -35.01
CA GLY A 17 -27.80 -25.48 -33.68
C GLY A 17 -27.02 -24.51 -32.84
N PHE A 18 -27.72 -23.57 -32.23
CA PHE A 18 -27.23 -22.73 -31.16
C PHE A 18 -26.96 -23.60 -29.92
N ALA A 19 -25.73 -24.01 -29.74
CA ALA A 19 -25.27 -24.48 -28.45
C ALA A 19 -25.05 -23.24 -27.57
N VAL A 20 -26.05 -22.90 -26.78
CA VAL A 20 -25.95 -21.92 -25.68
C VAL A 20 -25.08 -22.55 -24.62
N CYS A 21 -23.78 -22.31 -24.67
CA CYS A 21 -22.90 -22.50 -23.52
C CYS A 21 -23.25 -21.45 -22.47
N LEU A 22 -24.08 -21.85 -21.52
CA LEU A 22 -24.26 -21.13 -20.26
C LEU A 22 -22.95 -21.23 -19.49
N VAL A 23 -22.06 -20.26 -19.69
CA VAL A 23 -20.93 -20.03 -18.79
C VAL A 23 -21.52 -19.43 -17.52
N VAL A 24 -21.84 -20.29 -16.57
CA VAL A 24 -22.06 -19.86 -15.19
C VAL A 24 -20.69 -19.42 -14.68
N ALA A 25 -20.39 -18.14 -14.86
CA ALA A 25 -19.31 -17.47 -14.15
C ALA A 25 -19.71 -17.50 -12.67
N GLY A 26 -19.26 -18.53 -11.97
CA GLY A 26 -19.28 -18.55 -10.53
C GLY A 26 -18.42 -17.38 -10.06
N PHE A 27 -19.07 -16.30 -9.63
CA PHE A 27 -18.48 -15.33 -8.74
C PHE A 27 -18.16 -16.10 -7.45
N LEU A 28 -16.95 -16.62 -7.39
CA LEU A 28 -16.33 -16.90 -6.11
C LEU A 28 -16.16 -15.52 -5.48
N ALA A 29 -17.16 -15.11 -4.70
CA ALA A 29 -16.95 -14.08 -3.71
C ALA A 29 -15.75 -14.56 -2.89
N SER A 30 -14.57 -14.01 -3.18
CA SER A 30 -13.43 -14.08 -2.30
C SER A 30 -13.90 -13.40 -1.01
N CYS A 31 -14.41 -14.18 -0.07
CA CYS A 31 -14.40 -13.78 1.32
C CYS A 31 -12.91 -13.67 1.67
N GLY A 32 -12.33 -12.48 1.44
CA GLY A 32 -11.10 -12.13 2.12
C GLY A 32 -11.33 -12.32 3.63
N PRO A 33 -10.28 -12.62 4.40
CA PRO A 33 -10.42 -12.75 5.85
C PRO A 33 -11.17 -11.52 6.37
N SER A 34 -12.13 -11.75 7.26
CA SER A 34 -12.86 -10.65 7.89
C SER A 34 -11.84 -9.74 8.54
N SER A 35 -11.95 -8.42 8.32
CA SER A 35 -11.01 -7.45 8.88
C SER A 35 -10.88 -7.59 10.41
N ASP A 36 -11.88 -8.14 11.04
CA ASP A 36 -12.05 -8.24 12.49
C ASP A 36 -11.17 -9.31 13.18
N SER A 37 -10.48 -10.15 12.41
CA SER A 37 -9.60 -11.21 12.95
C SER A 37 -8.15 -11.07 12.49
N PHE A 38 -7.82 -10.04 11.72
CA PHE A 38 -6.53 -9.98 11.02
C PHE A 38 -5.32 -10.11 11.95
N GLY A 39 -5.28 -9.37 13.07
CA GLY A 39 -4.18 -9.46 14.01
C GLY A 39 -4.15 -10.78 14.77
N LYS A 40 -5.32 -11.40 15.04
CA LYS A 40 -5.40 -12.74 15.67
C LYS A 40 -4.89 -13.81 14.73
N ASP A 41 -5.11 -13.65 13.42
CA ASP A 41 -4.62 -14.57 12.40
C ASP A 41 -3.11 -14.40 12.14
N HIS A 42 -2.54 -13.22 12.50
CA HIS A 42 -1.14 -12.88 12.33
C HIS A 42 -0.48 -12.47 13.68
N PRO A 43 -0.46 -13.37 14.69
CA PRO A 43 0.12 -13.04 15.99
C PRO A 43 1.61 -12.72 15.86
N ILE A 44 2.07 -11.77 16.66
CA ILE A 44 3.48 -11.40 16.67
C ILE A 44 4.30 -12.59 17.22
N PRO A 45 5.26 -13.15 16.44
CA PRO A 45 6.07 -14.26 16.90
C PRO A 45 6.96 -13.88 18.08
N ASP A 46 7.17 -14.84 18.98
CA ASP A 46 8.11 -14.67 20.08
C ASP A 46 9.51 -14.31 19.58
N GLY A 47 10.09 -13.26 20.15
CA GLY A 47 11.43 -12.79 19.79
C GLY A 47 11.50 -11.90 18.54
N MET A 48 10.41 -11.61 17.87
CA MET A 48 10.39 -10.63 16.79
C MET A 48 10.66 -9.23 17.36
N ALA A 49 11.65 -8.54 16.81
CA ALA A 49 11.94 -7.15 17.19
C ALA A 49 10.93 -6.19 16.50
N TYR A 50 10.34 -5.33 17.28
CA TYR A 50 9.47 -4.26 16.81
C TYR A 50 9.54 -3.04 17.74
N GLU A 51 9.17 -1.88 17.21
CA GLU A 51 8.94 -0.65 17.99
C GLU A 51 7.44 -0.50 18.29
N ILE A 52 7.13 0.23 19.34
CA ILE A 52 5.75 0.67 19.63
C ILE A 52 5.61 2.11 19.14
N PRO A 53 4.57 2.44 18.36
CA PRO A 53 4.32 3.83 17.98
C PRO A 53 4.26 4.72 19.21
N LEU A 54 4.87 5.89 19.15
CA LEU A 54 4.81 6.86 20.25
C LEU A 54 3.39 7.39 20.43
N GLN A 55 3.13 8.03 21.57
CA GLN A 55 1.84 8.69 21.78
C GLN A 55 1.66 9.86 20.80
N GLU A 56 0.42 10.25 20.53
CA GLU A 56 0.07 11.32 19.57
C GLU A 56 0.78 12.63 19.92
N ASP A 57 0.84 12.97 21.20
CA ASP A 57 1.45 14.20 21.74
C ASP A 57 2.97 14.10 21.95
N ALA A 58 3.59 12.97 21.63
CA ALA A 58 5.03 12.84 21.72
C ALA A 58 5.72 13.90 20.86
N PRO A 59 6.76 14.57 21.38
CA PRO A 59 7.49 15.57 20.62
C PRO A 59 8.10 14.95 19.36
N ALA A 60 8.19 15.75 18.30
CA ALA A 60 9.01 15.37 17.15
C ALA A 60 10.47 15.17 17.62
N PRO A 61 11.26 14.32 16.95
CA PRO A 61 12.68 14.20 17.23
C PRO A 61 13.35 15.58 17.18
N GLY A 62 14.27 15.83 18.11
CA GLY A 62 15.00 17.09 18.14
C GLY A 62 15.79 17.34 16.85
N ALA A 63 16.06 18.60 16.54
CA ALA A 63 16.81 18.98 15.35
C ALA A 63 18.22 18.38 15.29
N ASP A 64 18.80 18.04 16.43
CA ASP A 64 20.05 17.30 16.58
C ASP A 64 19.99 15.89 15.99
N ILE A 65 18.86 15.22 16.09
CA ILE A 65 18.62 13.91 15.44
C ILE A 65 18.21 14.11 13.97
N MET A 66 17.28 15.00 13.71
CA MET A 66 16.70 15.21 12.38
C MET A 66 17.70 15.66 11.32
N ASN A 67 18.80 16.31 11.73
CA ASN A 67 19.79 16.88 10.82
C ASN A 67 21.05 16.02 10.64
N VAL A 68 21.18 14.88 11.34
CA VAL A 68 22.40 14.06 11.32
C VAL A 68 22.17 12.59 11.05
N GLU A 69 20.95 12.10 11.24
CA GLU A 69 20.63 10.67 11.08
C GLU A 69 19.35 10.48 10.26
N SER A 70 19.35 9.44 9.42
CA SER A 70 18.12 8.97 8.80
C SER A 70 17.24 8.34 9.87
N TYR A 71 15.99 8.81 9.97
CA TYR A 71 15.04 8.22 10.91
C TYR A 71 13.65 8.08 10.29
N LEU A 72 12.93 7.10 10.78
CA LEU A 72 11.50 6.94 10.62
C LEU A 72 10.90 6.82 12.02
N GLN A 73 9.98 7.69 12.34
CA GLN A 73 9.23 7.66 13.60
C GLN A 73 7.75 7.53 13.32
N LEU A 74 7.10 6.63 14.04
CA LEU A 74 5.65 6.46 14.02
C LEU A 74 5.06 6.94 15.34
N ARG A 75 3.95 7.65 15.27
CA ARG A 75 3.12 8.05 16.41
C ARG A 75 1.70 7.58 16.20
N ASN A 76 0.99 7.27 17.27
CA ASN A 76 -0.44 7.04 17.21
C ASN A 76 -1.14 8.32 16.74
N GLY A 77 -2.21 8.19 15.97
CA GLY A 77 -3.10 9.27 15.63
C GLY A 77 -4.27 9.37 16.60
N VAL A 78 -5.31 10.05 16.19
CA VAL A 78 -6.51 10.34 17.02
C VAL A 78 -7.32 9.09 17.39
N GLN A 79 -7.05 7.95 16.75
CA GLN A 79 -7.75 6.68 17.02
C GLN A 79 -6.93 5.51 16.52
N GLY A 80 -7.29 4.29 16.94
CA GLY A 80 -6.66 3.04 16.48
C GLY A 80 -6.63 2.91 14.97
N GLY A 81 -5.56 2.35 14.43
CA GLY A 81 -5.33 2.20 13.00
C GLY A 81 -4.93 3.48 12.26
N VAL A 82 -5.01 4.65 12.89
CA VAL A 82 -4.55 5.92 12.35
C VAL A 82 -3.18 6.25 12.93
N TYR A 83 -2.23 6.56 12.06
CA TYR A 83 -0.86 6.84 12.45
C TYR A 83 -0.34 8.13 11.83
N LEU A 84 0.56 8.80 12.57
CA LEU A 84 1.34 9.92 12.09
C LEU A 84 2.78 9.46 11.90
N TYR A 85 3.41 9.81 10.78
CA TYR A 85 4.81 9.50 10.59
C TYR A 85 5.65 10.77 10.37
N SER A 86 6.89 10.70 10.83
CA SER A 86 7.93 11.69 10.55
C SER A 86 9.16 10.97 9.99
N PHE A 87 9.76 11.56 8.98
CA PHE A 87 10.86 10.95 8.24
C PHE A 87 11.91 11.99 7.87
N SER A 88 13.19 11.65 8.15
CA SER A 88 14.37 12.43 7.72
C SER A 88 15.34 11.51 6.97
N TYR A 89 15.98 12.08 5.97
CA TYR A 89 16.95 11.39 5.15
C TYR A 89 18.00 12.36 4.61
N PRO A 90 19.22 11.90 4.25
CA PRO A 90 20.20 12.73 3.53
C PRO A 90 19.66 13.14 2.16
N ALA A 91 20.44 13.93 1.46
CA ALA A 91 20.09 14.45 0.13
C ALA A 91 19.44 13.42 -0.78
N LEU A 92 18.32 13.80 -1.39
CA LEU A 92 17.58 13.02 -2.38
C LEU A 92 17.41 13.82 -3.67
N SER A 93 17.40 13.13 -4.80
CA SER A 93 16.97 13.74 -6.07
C SER A 93 15.50 14.16 -5.99
N ASP A 94 15.11 15.10 -6.86
CA ASP A 94 13.71 15.49 -6.99
C ASP A 94 12.83 14.28 -7.30
N GLY A 95 11.68 14.22 -6.65
CA GLY A 95 10.80 13.07 -6.78
C GLY A 95 9.67 13.05 -5.78
N GLU A 96 9.26 11.87 -5.36
CA GLU A 96 8.26 11.67 -4.33
C GLU A 96 8.72 10.60 -3.33
N VAL A 97 8.49 10.84 -2.05
CA VAL A 97 8.62 9.85 -0.98
C VAL A 97 7.23 9.37 -0.60
N TYR A 98 7.09 8.08 -0.33
CA TYR A 98 5.84 7.47 0.11
C TYR A 98 6.12 6.22 0.96
N LEU A 99 5.12 5.80 1.70
CA LEU A 99 5.19 4.58 2.50
C LEU A 99 4.57 3.38 1.77
N ARG A 100 5.11 2.20 2.08
CA ARG A 100 4.46 0.90 1.91
C ARG A 100 4.48 0.19 3.26
N CYS A 101 3.46 -0.58 3.52
CA CYS A 101 3.33 -1.31 4.77
C CYS A 101 3.04 -2.78 4.48
N TYR A 102 3.67 -3.67 5.23
CA TYR A 102 3.49 -5.11 5.08
C TYR A 102 3.29 -5.73 6.46
N GLU A 103 2.32 -6.61 6.59
CA GLU A 103 2.29 -7.53 7.71
C GLU A 103 3.64 -8.28 7.75
N ALA A 104 4.28 -8.36 8.92
CA ALA A 104 5.70 -8.70 9.00
C ALA A 104 5.98 -10.20 8.95
N THR A 105 5.00 -11.09 9.19
CA THR A 105 5.17 -12.53 9.22
C THR A 105 4.99 -13.18 7.83
N GLU A 106 3.97 -12.79 7.11
CA GLU A 106 3.63 -13.34 5.80
C GLU A 106 3.91 -12.38 4.63
N GLY A 107 4.20 -11.12 4.93
CA GLY A 107 4.50 -10.09 3.92
C GLY A 107 3.28 -9.61 3.15
N ILE A 108 2.10 -9.68 3.74
CA ILE A 108 0.85 -9.18 3.14
C ILE A 108 0.91 -7.66 3.07
N GLU A 109 0.72 -7.07 1.90
CA GLU A 109 0.71 -5.61 1.75
C GLU A 109 -0.56 -5.01 2.35
N LEU A 110 -0.37 -4.09 3.30
CA LEU A 110 -1.44 -3.44 4.06
C LEU A 110 -1.83 -2.12 3.40
N SER A 111 -3.13 -1.87 3.28
CA SER A 111 -3.73 -0.63 2.76
C SER A 111 -3.18 -0.15 1.41
N ALA A 112 -2.24 -0.87 0.83
CA ALA A 112 -1.66 -0.78 -0.52
C ALA A 112 -1.69 0.63 -1.14
N SER A 113 -2.50 0.84 -2.18
CA SER A 113 -2.56 2.12 -2.90
C SER A 113 -3.06 3.27 -2.03
N ARG A 114 -3.95 3.02 -1.06
CA ARG A 114 -4.49 4.06 -0.16
C ARG A 114 -3.40 4.63 0.74
N LEU A 115 -2.57 3.76 1.33
CA LEU A 115 -1.47 4.17 2.18
C LEU A 115 -0.43 4.95 1.38
N LYS A 116 -0.07 4.44 0.21
CA LYS A 116 0.87 5.10 -0.69
C LYS A 116 0.41 6.52 -1.05
N GLU A 117 -0.85 6.71 -1.43
CA GLU A 117 -1.36 8.03 -1.79
C GLU A 117 -1.47 8.97 -0.58
N ALA A 118 -1.90 8.46 0.58
CA ALA A 118 -2.03 9.27 1.80
C ALA A 118 -0.67 9.71 2.35
N SER A 119 0.38 8.91 2.17
CA SER A 119 1.72 9.19 2.70
C SER A 119 2.65 9.90 1.71
N LYS A 120 2.17 10.27 0.53
CA LYS A 120 3.00 10.87 -0.51
C LYS A 120 3.45 12.29 -0.15
N VAL A 121 4.75 12.52 -0.22
CA VAL A 121 5.39 13.83 -0.05
C VAL A 121 6.26 14.13 -1.26
N GLU A 122 6.08 15.28 -1.88
CA GLU A 122 6.93 15.75 -2.97
C GLU A 122 8.28 16.23 -2.42
N VAL A 123 9.37 15.77 -3.04
CA VAL A 123 10.74 16.15 -2.69
C VAL A 123 11.30 17.04 -3.80
N LYS A 124 11.75 18.23 -3.43
CA LYS A 124 12.41 19.20 -4.34
C LYS A 124 13.61 19.84 -3.66
N ASN A 125 14.73 19.87 -4.37
CA ASN A 125 15.97 20.53 -3.92
C ASN A 125 16.43 20.09 -2.51
N HIS A 126 16.25 18.80 -2.18
CA HIS A 126 16.67 18.25 -0.89
C HIS A 126 18.15 17.88 -0.95
N THR A 127 19.03 18.83 -0.61
CA THR A 127 20.49 18.73 -0.78
C THR A 127 21.23 18.30 0.47
N ASP A 128 20.61 18.43 1.64
CA ASP A 128 21.22 18.16 2.94
C ASP A 128 20.34 17.25 3.79
N PHE A 129 20.84 16.84 4.94
CA PHE A 129 20.01 16.17 5.94
C PHE A 129 18.89 17.10 6.40
N GLY A 130 17.69 16.53 6.52
CA GLY A 130 16.57 17.25 7.06
C GLY A 130 15.27 16.45 7.00
N PRO A 131 14.22 16.97 7.65
CA PRO A 131 12.92 16.35 7.62
C PRO A 131 12.30 16.46 6.23
N ILE A 132 11.84 15.32 5.71
CA ILE A 132 11.10 15.23 4.44
C ILE A 132 9.61 15.17 4.71
N ALA A 133 9.24 14.51 5.80
CA ALA A 133 7.85 14.41 6.28
C ALA A 133 7.81 14.68 7.78
N GLU A 134 6.83 15.45 8.23
CA GLU A 134 6.56 15.72 9.64
C GLU A 134 5.09 15.53 9.94
N GLY A 135 4.77 14.50 10.73
CA GLY A 135 3.41 14.24 11.19
C GLY A 135 2.39 14.01 10.06
N GLN A 136 2.82 13.45 8.95
CA GLN A 136 1.91 13.06 7.87
C GLN A 136 1.04 11.89 8.32
N GLN A 137 -0.26 11.98 8.08
CA GLN A 137 -1.22 10.97 8.53
C GLN A 137 -1.48 9.90 7.48
N PHE A 138 -1.59 8.67 7.93
CA PHE A 138 -2.10 7.55 7.13
C PHE A 138 -2.93 6.60 7.98
N THR A 139 -3.64 5.67 7.33
CA THR A 139 -4.51 4.70 7.99
C THR A 139 -4.19 3.29 7.52
N ILE A 140 -4.10 2.35 8.44
CA ILE A 140 -4.05 0.91 8.19
C ILE A 140 -5.47 0.38 8.39
N TYR A 141 -6.03 -0.24 7.35
CA TYR A 141 -7.44 -0.68 7.35
C TYR A 141 -7.62 -2.15 7.75
N GLU A 142 -6.55 -2.92 7.73
CA GLU A 142 -6.55 -4.34 8.08
C GLU A 142 -6.44 -4.50 9.59
N GLY A 143 -7.31 -5.33 10.17
CA GLY A 143 -7.41 -5.55 11.62
C GLY A 143 -8.49 -4.71 12.28
N ASP A 144 -8.50 -4.73 13.60
CA ASP A 144 -9.45 -4.03 14.47
C ASP A 144 -8.70 -3.38 15.65
N TRP A 145 -9.38 -2.63 16.48
CA TRP A 145 -8.81 -2.07 17.69
C TRP A 145 -8.46 -3.18 18.70
N ASP A 146 -7.37 -2.98 19.44
CA ASP A 146 -6.81 -3.94 20.38
C ASP A 146 -6.37 -5.29 19.77
N ASP A 147 -6.44 -5.43 18.45
CA ASP A 147 -6.00 -6.61 17.72
C ASP A 147 -4.65 -6.36 17.05
N TYR A 148 -3.60 -6.45 17.85
CA TYR A 148 -2.25 -6.03 17.47
C TYR A 148 -1.49 -7.08 16.69
N TYR A 149 -0.76 -6.63 15.66
CA TYR A 149 0.16 -7.43 14.87
C TYR A 149 1.41 -6.62 14.51
N ALA A 150 2.44 -7.30 13.97
CA ALA A 150 3.65 -6.64 13.51
C ALA A 150 3.52 -6.17 12.07
N ALA A 151 3.79 -4.90 11.81
CA ALA A 151 3.80 -4.33 10.48
C ALA A 151 5.15 -3.70 10.15
N ARG A 152 5.75 -4.10 9.04
CA ARG A 152 6.96 -3.49 8.50
C ARG A 152 6.58 -2.32 7.61
N ILE A 153 6.94 -1.12 8.04
CA ILE A 153 6.73 0.12 7.29
C ILE A 153 8.01 0.43 6.52
N GLU A 154 7.90 0.56 5.22
CA GLU A 154 8.98 0.86 4.30
C GLU A 154 8.81 2.27 3.74
N VAL A 155 9.90 3.05 3.73
CA VAL A 155 9.97 4.35 3.07
C VAL A 155 10.58 4.17 1.70
N TRP A 156 9.88 4.63 0.68
CA TRP A 156 10.30 4.55 -0.71
C TRP A 156 10.45 5.94 -1.32
N HIS A 157 11.48 6.10 -2.15
CA HIS A 157 11.67 7.29 -2.99
C HIS A 157 11.54 6.89 -4.47
N LYS A 158 10.74 7.65 -5.21
CA LYS A 158 10.63 7.52 -6.66
C LYS A 158 11.20 8.78 -7.32
N ASP A 159 12.31 8.61 -7.98
CA ASP A 159 13.02 9.69 -8.67
C ASP A 159 12.18 10.24 -9.83
N ALA A 160 12.01 11.57 -9.89
CA ALA A 160 11.17 12.21 -10.89
C ALA A 160 11.72 12.09 -12.32
N LYS A 161 13.05 12.02 -12.48
CA LYS A 161 13.71 12.00 -13.78
C LYS A 161 13.74 10.59 -14.39
N THR A 162 14.03 9.60 -13.57
CA THR A 162 14.21 8.22 -14.04
C THR A 162 12.96 7.37 -13.85
N GLY A 163 12.04 7.76 -12.96
CA GLY A 163 10.87 6.99 -12.55
C GLY A 163 11.21 5.76 -11.70
N VAL A 164 12.49 5.55 -11.36
CA VAL A 164 12.93 4.41 -10.55
C VAL A 164 12.52 4.62 -9.09
N ALA A 165 11.92 3.61 -8.50
CA ALA A 165 11.59 3.58 -7.08
C ALA A 165 12.63 2.78 -6.29
N THR A 166 13.14 3.36 -5.22
CA THR A 166 14.15 2.76 -4.33
C THR A 166 13.66 2.77 -2.90
N LYS A 167 13.81 1.65 -2.20
CA LYS A 167 13.56 1.58 -0.75
C LYS A 167 14.71 2.27 -0.02
N LEU A 168 14.39 3.26 0.80
CA LEU A 168 15.35 4.03 1.58
C LEU A 168 15.64 3.40 2.94
N MET A 169 14.57 3.00 3.63
CA MET A 169 14.65 2.32 4.93
C MET A 169 13.36 1.60 5.26
N ASP A 170 13.40 0.81 6.31
CA ASP A 170 12.22 0.18 6.91
C ASP A 170 12.37 0.05 8.42
N LYS A 171 11.22 -0.02 9.10
CA LYS A 171 11.09 -0.38 10.51
C LYS A 171 9.84 -1.20 10.74
N THR A 172 9.92 -2.10 11.71
CA THR A 172 8.77 -2.90 12.13
C THR A 172 8.16 -2.30 13.39
N TYR A 173 6.84 -2.10 13.35
CA TYR A 173 6.05 -1.58 14.46
C TYR A 173 4.96 -2.56 14.87
N ARG A 174 4.57 -2.52 16.14
CA ARG A 174 3.33 -3.14 16.60
C ARG A 174 2.18 -2.18 16.29
N VAL A 175 1.27 -2.62 15.47
CA VAL A 175 0.14 -1.80 15.01
C VAL A 175 -1.18 -2.52 15.22
N GLU A 176 -2.26 -1.79 15.12
CA GLU A 176 -3.64 -2.28 15.04
C GLU A 176 -4.31 -1.69 13.79
N GLY A 177 -5.41 -2.29 13.36
CA GLY A 177 -6.19 -1.81 12.23
C GLY A 177 -7.21 -0.74 12.62
N TRP A 178 -7.76 -0.09 11.61
CA TRP A 178 -8.84 0.88 11.79
C TRP A 178 -10.20 0.20 11.80
N MET A 179 -10.87 0.25 12.93
CA MET A 179 -12.24 -0.25 13.07
C MET A 179 -13.22 0.56 12.20
N ARG A 180 -14.03 -0.16 11.45
CA ARG A 180 -15.10 0.41 10.62
C ARG A 180 -16.43 0.45 11.34
#